data_0774881b33b07048a9e12792db857d5a
#
_entry.id   0774881b33b07048a9e12792db857d5a
#
_cell.length_a   1.000
_cell.length_b   1.000
_cell.length_c   1.000
_cell.angle_alpha   90.00
_cell.angle_beta   90.00
_cell.angle_gamma   90.00
#
_symmetry.space_group_name_H-M   'P 1'
#
loop_
_entity.id
_entity.type
_entity.pdbx_description
1 polymer ?
#
loop_
_entity_poly.entity_id
_entity_poly.type
_entity_poly.pdbx_seq_one_letter_code
_entity_poly.pdbx_strand_id
1 'polypeptide(L)'
;VFHTIQYLAGLQKLEKIQNFRGYNGAQSYPSRTKDIDDVDISTGSVGLGVAMTSFLSLTQDYIRKKKFNKYQNKGKMIALVGDAELDEGNIYECLQEGWKHDLRNVWWIIDYNRQSLDGVVHEGLWEKIDSVFKSFGWNVVVIKYGELQLNAFNEPGGEKLKEWIDNCPNQLYSALIFEGGKAIKERILDDIGDQGNISKLLDSRADDEFLELMANL
;
A
#
# COMPACT_ATOMS: atom_id res chain seq x y z
N VAL A 1 -1.31 -10.91 -2.87
CA VAL A 1 -1.96 -10.02 -3.84
C VAL A 1 -1.86 -10.56 -5.26
N PHE A 2 -0.68 -10.85 -5.82
CA PHE A 2 -0.51 -11.32 -7.20
C PHE A 2 -1.38 -12.54 -7.53
N HIS A 3 -1.26 -13.64 -6.79
CA HIS A 3 -2.06 -14.85 -7.00
C HIS A 3 -3.57 -14.63 -6.84
N THR A 4 -3.95 -13.70 -5.96
CA THR A 4 -5.36 -13.32 -5.79
C THR A 4 -5.90 -12.60 -7.02
N ILE A 5 -5.12 -11.68 -7.57
CA ILE A 5 -5.47 -10.99 -8.83
C ILE A 5 -5.60 -12.00 -9.97
N GLN A 6 -4.66 -12.94 -10.10
CA GLN A 6 -4.74 -14.01 -11.09
C GLN A 6 -6.02 -14.86 -10.92
N TYR A 7 -6.39 -15.19 -9.68
CA TYR A 7 -7.62 -15.91 -9.41
C TYR A 7 -8.87 -15.12 -9.83
N LEU A 8 -8.94 -13.85 -9.47
CA LEU A 8 -10.05 -12.97 -9.86
C LEU A 8 -10.13 -12.78 -11.38
N ALA A 9 -9.00 -12.84 -12.07
CA ALA A 9 -8.91 -12.81 -13.53
C ALA A 9 -9.19 -14.18 -14.19
N GLY A 10 -9.45 -15.24 -13.42
CA GLY A 10 -9.68 -16.60 -13.93
C GLY A 10 -8.42 -17.33 -14.37
N LEU A 11 -7.24 -16.84 -14.02
CA LEU A 11 -5.93 -17.39 -14.41
C LEU A 11 -5.30 -18.28 -13.32
N GLN A 12 -5.89 -18.33 -12.13
CA GLN A 12 -5.40 -19.10 -10.97
C GLN A 12 -6.51 -19.94 -10.38
N LYS A 13 -6.17 -21.10 -9.82
CA LYS A 13 -7.11 -21.98 -9.13
C LYS A 13 -7.22 -21.64 -7.64
N LEU A 14 -8.44 -21.69 -7.09
CA LEU A 14 -8.70 -21.41 -5.68
C LEU A 14 -7.91 -22.35 -4.75
N GLU A 15 -7.84 -23.65 -5.10
CA GLU A 15 -7.13 -24.66 -4.31
C GLU A 15 -5.65 -24.30 -4.10
N LYS A 16 -5.02 -23.64 -5.09
CA LYS A 16 -3.65 -23.19 -4.99
C LYS A 16 -3.48 -22.08 -3.97
N ILE A 17 -4.43 -21.15 -3.93
CA ILE A 17 -4.44 -20.04 -2.96
C ILE A 17 -4.75 -20.57 -1.57
N GLN A 18 -5.72 -21.49 -1.44
CA GLN A 18 -6.05 -22.11 -0.16
C GLN A 18 -4.87 -22.90 0.43
N ASN A 19 -4.03 -23.48 -0.42
CA ASN A 19 -2.80 -24.18 -0.02
C ASN A 19 -1.54 -23.29 -0.12
N PHE A 20 -1.70 -21.98 0.13
CA PHE A 20 -0.61 -21.01 0.06
C PHE A 20 0.59 -21.44 0.91
N ARG A 21 1.78 -21.44 0.34
CA ARG A 21 3.04 -21.95 0.92
C ARG A 21 3.10 -23.46 1.13
N GLY A 22 2.01 -24.20 0.92
CA GLY A 22 2.01 -25.65 1.00
C GLY A 22 2.59 -26.30 -0.26
N TYR A 23 2.76 -27.63 -0.18
CA TYR A 23 3.20 -28.41 -1.33
C TYR A 23 2.18 -28.30 -2.47
N ASN A 24 2.63 -28.00 -3.67
CA ASN A 24 1.79 -27.67 -4.83
C ASN A 24 0.85 -26.46 -4.67
N GLY A 25 0.98 -25.66 -3.63
CA GLY A 25 0.27 -24.39 -3.44
C GLY A 25 0.96 -23.22 -4.12
N ALA A 26 0.34 -22.04 -4.06
CA ALA A 26 0.92 -20.81 -4.55
C ALA A 26 2.13 -20.39 -3.71
N GLN A 27 3.19 -19.89 -4.36
CA GLN A 27 4.41 -19.48 -3.69
C GLN A 27 4.28 -18.11 -3.04
N SER A 28 5.01 -17.86 -1.94
CA SER A 28 5.03 -16.54 -1.29
C SER A 28 5.54 -15.45 -2.22
N TYR A 29 6.58 -15.81 -3.00
CA TYR A 29 7.15 -14.96 -4.02
C TYR A 29 6.91 -15.61 -5.38
N PRO A 30 6.17 -14.96 -6.29
CA PRO A 30 5.92 -15.49 -7.62
C PRO A 30 7.21 -15.92 -8.31
N SER A 31 7.20 -17.08 -8.91
CA SER A 31 8.39 -17.68 -9.51
C SER A 31 8.08 -18.33 -10.86
N ARG A 32 8.74 -17.88 -11.91
CA ARG A 32 8.64 -18.48 -13.25
C ARG A 32 8.99 -19.97 -13.31
N THR A 33 9.80 -20.44 -12.36
CA THR A 33 10.31 -21.81 -12.38
C THR A 33 9.61 -22.75 -11.41
N LYS A 34 8.93 -22.20 -10.40
CA LYS A 34 8.29 -22.99 -9.32
C LYS A 34 6.77 -22.93 -9.39
N ASP A 35 6.21 -21.81 -9.82
CA ASP A 35 4.78 -21.72 -10.05
C ASP A 35 4.42 -22.34 -11.40
N ILE A 36 3.29 -23.04 -11.45
CA ILE A 36 2.75 -23.65 -12.67
C ILE A 36 2.03 -22.58 -13.52
N ASP A 37 1.66 -21.48 -12.87
CA ASP A 37 0.87 -20.40 -13.44
C ASP A 37 1.74 -19.44 -14.24
N ASP A 38 1.12 -18.63 -15.08
CA ASP A 38 1.79 -17.60 -15.87
C ASP A 38 2.37 -16.52 -14.98
N VAL A 39 3.62 -16.71 -14.58
CA VAL A 39 4.44 -15.75 -13.86
C VAL A 39 5.49 -15.20 -14.81
N ASP A 40 5.33 -13.96 -15.24
CA ASP A 40 6.26 -13.33 -16.18
C ASP A 40 7.63 -13.07 -15.55
N ILE A 41 7.65 -12.73 -14.26
CA ILE A 41 8.85 -12.31 -13.54
C ILE A 41 8.88 -12.97 -12.16
N SER A 42 10.02 -13.58 -11.83
CA SER A 42 10.26 -14.03 -10.46
C SER A 42 10.57 -12.83 -9.56
N THR A 43 9.93 -12.79 -8.39
CA THR A 43 10.15 -11.76 -7.37
C THR A 43 10.65 -12.37 -6.07
N GLY A 44 10.94 -11.55 -5.05
CA GLY A 44 11.38 -12.01 -3.73
C GLY A 44 12.65 -11.31 -3.24
N SER A 45 13.37 -10.63 -4.11
CA SER A 45 14.45 -9.72 -3.70
C SER A 45 13.86 -8.34 -3.52
N VAL A 46 13.90 -7.83 -2.30
CA VAL A 46 13.28 -6.55 -1.90
C VAL A 46 13.76 -5.41 -2.81
N GLY A 47 12.85 -4.59 -3.31
CA GLY A 47 13.12 -3.48 -4.22
C GLY A 47 13.34 -3.84 -5.68
N LEU A 48 13.88 -5.03 -5.99
CA LEU A 48 14.19 -5.41 -7.38
C LEU A 48 12.94 -5.56 -8.25
N GLY A 49 11.85 -6.11 -7.71
CA GLY A 49 10.58 -6.23 -8.44
C GLY A 49 10.04 -4.86 -8.86
N VAL A 50 10.16 -3.88 -7.98
CA VAL A 50 9.78 -2.48 -8.24
C VAL A 50 10.64 -1.89 -9.35
N ALA A 51 11.96 -2.01 -9.23
CA ALA A 51 12.92 -1.54 -10.23
C ALA A 51 12.65 -2.16 -11.62
N MET A 52 12.36 -3.46 -11.66
CA MET A 52 12.04 -4.17 -12.91
C MET A 52 10.84 -3.57 -13.63
N THR A 53 9.82 -3.08 -12.93
CA THR A 53 8.66 -2.46 -13.57
C THR A 53 9.04 -1.21 -14.37
N SER A 54 9.97 -0.39 -13.87
CA SER A 54 10.50 0.76 -14.57
C SER A 54 11.29 0.37 -15.83
N PHE A 55 12.18 -0.60 -15.72
CA PHE A 55 12.98 -1.06 -16.87
C PHE A 55 12.14 -1.79 -17.91
N LEU A 56 11.12 -2.54 -17.51
CA LEU A 56 10.17 -3.14 -18.44
C LEU A 56 9.32 -2.08 -19.15
N SER A 57 8.93 -1.03 -18.42
CA SER A 57 8.26 0.13 -19.00
C SER A 57 9.12 0.80 -20.08
N LEU A 58 10.40 1.02 -19.78
CA LEU A 58 11.36 1.55 -20.73
C LEU A 58 11.53 0.65 -21.95
N THR A 59 11.65 -0.66 -21.72
CA THR A 59 11.74 -1.66 -22.81
C THR A 59 10.49 -1.65 -23.68
N GLN A 60 9.31 -1.57 -23.08
CA GLN A 60 8.04 -1.48 -23.82
C GLN A 60 8.02 -0.23 -24.71
N ASP A 61 8.44 0.92 -24.19
CA ASP A 61 8.52 2.16 -24.95
C ASP A 61 9.54 2.07 -26.10
N TYR A 62 10.69 1.44 -25.84
CA TYR A 62 11.68 1.19 -26.89
C TYR A 62 11.14 0.33 -28.02
N ILE A 63 10.53 -0.82 -27.70
CA ILE A 63 9.90 -1.72 -28.67
C ILE A 63 8.85 -0.98 -29.49
N ARG A 64 8.02 -0.17 -28.83
CA ARG A 64 6.97 0.62 -29.47
C ARG A 64 7.53 1.69 -30.41
N LYS A 65 8.53 2.46 -29.96
CA LYS A 65 9.20 3.49 -30.77
C LYS A 65 9.90 2.89 -32.00
N LYS A 66 10.47 1.71 -31.88
CA LYS A 66 11.13 0.98 -32.96
C LYS A 66 10.16 0.19 -33.86
N LYS A 67 8.87 0.13 -33.51
CA LYS A 67 7.85 -0.60 -34.26
C LYS A 67 8.18 -2.08 -34.46
N PHE A 68 8.90 -2.70 -33.51
CA PHE A 68 9.28 -4.11 -33.59
C PHE A 68 8.10 -5.06 -33.39
N ASN A 69 7.01 -4.60 -32.80
CA ASN A 69 5.82 -5.39 -32.57
C ASN A 69 4.61 -4.78 -33.26
N LYS A 70 3.81 -5.64 -33.91
CA LYS A 70 2.49 -5.25 -34.46
C LYS A 70 1.45 -5.02 -33.35
N TYR A 71 1.69 -5.56 -32.15
CA TYR A 71 0.80 -5.39 -31.01
C TYR A 71 1.08 -4.04 -30.34
N GLN A 72 0.18 -3.09 -30.54
CA GLN A 72 0.20 -1.79 -29.83
C GLN A 72 -0.42 -1.94 -28.44
N ASN A 73 0.07 -2.90 -27.65
CA ASN A 73 -0.44 -3.07 -26.30
C ASN A 73 -0.05 -1.85 -25.44
N LYS A 74 -1.05 -1.16 -24.92
CA LYS A 74 -0.88 0.02 -24.04
C LYS A 74 -0.91 -0.37 -22.56
N GLY A 75 -0.48 -1.58 -22.24
CA GLY A 75 -0.44 -2.07 -20.86
C GLY A 75 0.43 -1.18 -19.98
N LYS A 76 0.10 -1.16 -18.68
CA LYS A 76 0.88 -0.51 -17.63
C LYS A 76 1.68 -1.55 -16.88
N MET A 77 2.88 -1.17 -16.44
CA MET A 77 3.66 -1.93 -15.48
C MET A 77 3.25 -1.47 -14.08
N ILE A 78 2.78 -2.38 -13.26
CA ILE A 78 2.28 -2.08 -11.93
C ILE A 78 3.10 -2.84 -10.90
N ALA A 79 3.67 -2.13 -9.93
CA ALA A 79 4.28 -2.70 -8.74
C ALA A 79 3.40 -2.46 -7.52
N LEU A 80 3.23 -3.50 -6.70
CA LEU A 80 2.74 -3.37 -5.34
C LEU A 80 3.95 -3.40 -4.43
N VAL A 81 4.12 -2.36 -3.63
CA VAL A 81 5.34 -2.07 -2.87
C VAL A 81 4.98 -1.92 -1.41
N GLY A 82 5.62 -2.69 -0.53
CA GLY A 82 5.57 -2.39 0.90
C GLY A 82 6.40 -1.13 1.21
N ASP A 83 6.00 -0.36 2.21
CA ASP A 83 6.74 0.85 2.60
C ASP A 83 8.19 0.53 3.03
N ALA A 84 8.43 -0.61 3.67
CA ALA A 84 9.77 -1.08 4.00
C ALA A 84 10.66 -1.37 2.76
N GLU A 85 10.07 -1.65 1.59
CA GLU A 85 10.85 -1.80 0.36
C GLU A 85 11.48 -0.49 -0.11
N LEU A 86 10.94 0.65 0.34
CA LEU A 86 11.50 1.97 0.04
C LEU A 86 12.84 2.25 0.74
N ASP A 87 13.28 1.38 1.64
CA ASP A 87 14.62 1.43 2.23
C ASP A 87 15.71 0.98 1.23
N GLU A 88 15.30 0.33 0.12
CA GLU A 88 16.24 -0.16 -0.90
C GLU A 88 16.67 0.95 -1.88
N GLY A 89 17.99 1.16 -1.98
CA GLY A 89 18.57 2.23 -2.80
C GLY A 89 18.22 2.16 -4.29
N ASN A 90 18.04 0.96 -4.85
CA ASN A 90 17.68 0.75 -6.24
C ASN A 90 16.31 1.35 -6.63
N ILE A 91 15.41 1.54 -5.67
CA ILE A 91 14.12 2.21 -5.90
C ILE A 91 14.36 3.68 -6.25
N TYR A 92 15.22 4.37 -5.52
CA TYR A 92 15.54 5.77 -5.78
C TYR A 92 16.31 5.95 -7.09
N GLU A 93 17.19 5.02 -7.43
CA GLU A 93 17.81 4.99 -8.75
C GLU A 93 16.77 4.88 -9.87
N CYS A 94 15.76 4.02 -9.69
CA CYS A 94 14.69 3.86 -10.66
C CYS A 94 13.73 5.06 -10.74
N LEU A 95 13.52 5.79 -9.65
CA LEU A 95 12.79 7.06 -9.68
C LEU A 95 13.47 8.05 -10.62
N GLN A 96 14.80 8.19 -10.49
CA GLN A 96 15.62 9.05 -11.32
C GLN A 96 15.59 8.60 -12.79
N GLU A 97 15.73 7.31 -13.06
CA GLU A 97 15.65 6.77 -14.41
C GLU A 97 14.26 6.99 -15.03
N GLY A 98 13.20 6.84 -14.25
CA GLY A 98 11.84 7.15 -14.68
C GLY A 98 11.67 8.59 -15.16
N TRP A 99 12.24 9.53 -14.42
CA TRP A 99 12.26 10.93 -14.80
C TRP A 99 13.10 11.20 -16.06
N LYS A 100 14.33 10.66 -16.12
CA LYS A 100 15.24 10.85 -17.28
C LYS A 100 14.62 10.35 -18.60
N HIS A 101 13.86 9.29 -18.55
CA HIS A 101 13.28 8.64 -19.71
C HIS A 101 11.80 8.97 -19.94
N ASP A 102 11.22 9.87 -19.14
CA ASP A 102 9.80 10.28 -19.23
C ASP A 102 8.85 9.09 -19.25
N LEU A 103 9.04 8.14 -18.34
CA LEU A 103 8.21 6.95 -18.24
C LEU A 103 6.81 7.31 -17.74
N ARG A 104 5.75 6.85 -18.47
CA ARG A 104 4.35 7.20 -18.16
C ARG A 104 3.42 6.00 -18.03
N ASN A 105 3.93 4.80 -18.30
CA ASN A 105 3.18 3.56 -18.27
C ASN A 105 3.53 2.68 -17.07
N VAL A 106 4.12 3.27 -16.03
CA VAL A 106 4.46 2.60 -14.78
C VAL A 106 3.67 3.19 -13.62
N TRP A 107 3.15 2.32 -12.75
CA TRP A 107 2.48 2.69 -11.50
C TRP A 107 3.11 1.92 -10.36
N TRP A 108 3.42 2.62 -9.28
CA TRP A 108 3.79 2.02 -8.02
C TRP A 108 2.68 2.29 -7.00
N ILE A 109 2.12 1.21 -6.45
CA ILE A 109 1.10 1.25 -5.42
C ILE A 109 1.79 0.88 -4.12
N ILE A 110 2.00 1.88 -3.26
CA ILE A 110 2.71 1.72 -1.99
C ILE A 110 1.69 1.42 -0.89
N ASP A 111 1.83 0.25 -0.28
CA ASP A 111 1.10 -0.11 0.92
C ASP A 111 1.82 0.48 2.13
N TYR A 112 1.37 1.66 2.58
CA TYR A 112 1.97 2.36 3.70
C TYR A 112 1.32 1.90 5.01
N ASN A 113 1.78 0.77 5.52
CA ASN A 113 1.27 0.15 6.74
C ASN A 113 2.00 0.60 8.03
N ARG A 114 2.94 1.53 7.92
CA ARG A 114 3.75 2.08 9.02
C ARG A 114 4.68 1.06 9.69
N GLN A 115 4.99 -0.04 9.01
CA GLN A 115 5.88 -1.09 9.52
C GLN A 115 7.14 -1.16 8.67
N SER A 116 8.29 -1.07 9.32
CA SER A 116 9.60 -1.40 8.74
C SER A 116 10.02 -2.80 9.15
N LEU A 117 11.12 -3.29 8.59
CA LEU A 117 11.70 -4.58 8.98
C LEU A 117 12.09 -4.62 10.47
N ASP A 118 12.50 -3.50 11.01
CA ASP A 118 13.04 -3.39 12.38
C ASP A 118 12.02 -2.84 13.40
N GLY A 119 10.85 -2.41 12.96
CA GLY A 119 9.84 -1.84 13.85
C GLY A 119 8.87 -0.90 13.15
N VAL A 120 8.20 -0.07 13.93
CA VAL A 120 7.26 0.94 13.43
C VAL A 120 8.05 2.15 12.92
N VAL A 121 7.71 2.66 11.74
CA VAL A 121 8.37 3.82 11.14
C VAL A 121 8.12 5.11 11.94
N HIS A 122 9.05 6.04 11.86
CA HIS A 122 8.92 7.36 12.49
C HIS A 122 7.84 8.21 11.82
N GLU A 123 7.28 9.12 12.61
CA GLU A 123 6.29 10.08 12.14
C GLU A 123 6.85 10.94 11.00
N GLY A 124 5.98 11.30 10.07
CA GLY A 124 6.34 12.17 8.93
C GLY A 124 7.14 11.48 7.81
N LEU A 125 7.39 10.18 7.88
CA LEU A 125 8.08 9.46 6.80
C LEU A 125 7.31 9.56 5.48
N TRP A 126 5.99 9.45 5.51
CA TRP A 126 5.14 9.55 4.32
C TRP A 126 5.28 10.90 3.60
N GLU A 127 5.46 12.01 4.34
CA GLU A 127 5.70 13.34 3.77
C GLU A 127 7.04 13.41 3.04
N LYS A 128 8.06 12.72 3.57
CA LYS A 128 9.37 12.61 2.92
C LYS A 128 9.28 11.79 1.65
N ILE A 129 8.60 10.65 1.69
CA ILE A 129 8.35 9.80 0.52
C ILE A 129 7.61 10.60 -0.56
N ASP A 130 6.50 11.24 -0.22
CA ASP A 130 5.73 12.09 -1.14
C ASP A 130 6.62 13.17 -1.78
N SER A 131 7.41 13.85 -0.97
CA SER A 131 8.33 14.90 -1.44
C SER A 131 9.39 14.36 -2.41
N VAL A 132 9.96 13.19 -2.13
CA VAL A 132 10.95 12.54 -2.99
C VAL A 132 10.33 12.18 -4.34
N PHE A 133 9.18 11.51 -4.37
CA PHE A 133 8.50 11.16 -5.62
C PHE A 133 8.17 12.41 -6.45
N LYS A 134 7.61 13.43 -5.83
CA LYS A 134 7.29 14.71 -6.49
C LYS A 134 8.53 15.41 -7.04
N SER A 135 9.67 15.34 -6.34
CA SER A 135 10.93 15.94 -6.80
C SER A 135 11.45 15.32 -8.10
N PHE A 136 11.14 14.04 -8.33
CA PHE A 136 11.40 13.34 -9.60
C PHE A 136 10.26 13.45 -10.62
N GLY A 137 9.29 14.32 -10.39
CA GLY A 137 8.19 14.56 -11.34
C GLY A 137 7.12 13.46 -11.40
N TRP A 138 7.08 12.59 -10.39
CA TRP A 138 6.02 11.58 -10.29
C TRP A 138 4.70 12.22 -9.84
N ASN A 139 3.60 11.74 -10.40
CA ASN A 139 2.27 12.13 -9.96
C ASN A 139 1.87 11.27 -8.77
N VAL A 140 1.82 11.87 -7.59
CA VAL A 140 1.51 11.17 -6.33
C VAL A 140 0.04 11.36 -6.00
N VAL A 141 -0.66 10.26 -5.77
CA VAL A 141 -2.03 10.22 -5.25
C VAL A 141 -1.99 9.56 -3.88
N VAL A 142 -2.44 10.29 -2.86
CA VAL A 142 -2.48 9.79 -1.48
C VAL A 142 -3.90 9.34 -1.16
N ILE A 143 -4.05 8.07 -0.80
CA ILE A 143 -5.30 7.48 -0.32
C ILE A 143 -5.05 7.09 1.13
N LYS A 144 -5.36 8.00 2.07
CA LYS A 144 -4.98 7.87 3.48
C LYS A 144 -6.07 7.23 4.34
N TYR A 145 -7.34 7.49 4.02
CA TYR A 145 -8.45 7.07 4.86
C TYR A 145 -9.35 6.10 4.12
N GLY A 146 -9.82 5.07 4.84
CA GLY A 146 -10.84 4.16 4.34
C GLY A 146 -12.24 4.80 4.30
N GLU A 147 -13.18 4.13 3.64
CA GLU A 147 -14.55 4.63 3.49
C GLU A 147 -15.26 4.84 4.85
N LEU A 148 -15.02 3.95 5.81
CA LEU A 148 -15.61 4.07 7.15
C LEU A 148 -15.11 5.31 7.87
N GLN A 149 -13.82 5.62 7.76
CA GLN A 149 -13.24 6.84 8.35
C GLN A 149 -13.77 8.08 7.66
N LEU A 150 -13.79 8.10 6.32
CA LEU A 150 -14.33 9.25 5.57
C LEU A 150 -15.79 9.55 5.93
N ASN A 151 -16.59 8.51 6.13
CA ASN A 151 -17.97 8.67 6.58
C ASN A 151 -18.03 9.23 8.01
N ALA A 152 -17.25 8.69 8.94
CA ALA A 152 -17.19 9.14 10.32
C ALA A 152 -16.70 10.60 10.45
N PHE A 153 -15.81 11.05 9.58
CA PHE A 153 -15.34 12.45 9.60
C PHE A 153 -16.42 13.48 9.29
N ASN A 154 -17.52 13.07 8.63
CA ASN A 154 -18.66 13.92 8.35
C ASN A 154 -19.70 13.95 9.51
N GLU A 155 -19.49 13.16 10.55
CA GLU A 155 -20.36 13.11 11.73
C GLU A 155 -19.94 14.15 12.78
N PRO A 156 -20.83 14.50 13.75
CA PRO A 156 -20.45 15.32 14.88
C PRO A 156 -19.27 14.69 15.65
N GLY A 157 -18.20 15.44 15.85
CA GLY A 157 -16.95 14.94 16.42
C GLY A 157 -15.96 14.37 15.42
N GLY A 158 -16.36 14.15 14.16
CA GLY A 158 -15.53 13.53 13.13
C GLY A 158 -14.28 14.31 12.75
N GLU A 159 -14.34 15.65 12.77
CA GLU A 159 -13.17 16.50 12.55
C GLU A 159 -12.10 16.27 13.64
N LYS A 160 -12.53 16.13 14.90
CA LYS A 160 -11.63 15.86 16.02
C LYS A 160 -11.05 14.42 15.96
N LEU A 161 -11.84 13.46 15.52
CA LEU A 161 -11.35 12.11 15.24
C LEU A 161 -10.25 12.14 14.18
N LYS A 162 -10.48 12.85 13.07
CA LYS A 162 -9.49 13.00 12.00
C LYS A 162 -8.21 13.65 12.51
N GLU A 163 -8.33 14.76 13.25
CA GLU A 163 -7.20 15.47 13.84
C GLU A 163 -6.40 14.55 14.79
N TRP A 164 -7.09 13.76 15.61
CA TRP A 164 -6.45 12.82 16.51
C TRP A 164 -5.71 11.70 15.75
N ILE A 165 -6.33 11.11 14.72
CA ILE A 165 -5.70 10.09 13.86
C ILE A 165 -4.43 10.65 13.20
N ASP A 166 -4.50 11.89 12.71
CA ASP A 166 -3.39 12.52 12.00
C ASP A 166 -2.19 12.80 12.92
N ASN A 167 -2.45 13.07 14.19
CA ASN A 167 -1.42 13.41 15.18
C ASN A 167 -1.02 12.24 16.09
N CYS A 168 -1.73 11.11 16.03
CA CYS A 168 -1.42 9.95 16.86
C CYS A 168 -0.07 9.33 16.45
N PRO A 169 0.88 9.16 17.39
CA PRO A 169 2.14 8.50 17.10
C PRO A 169 1.94 7.10 16.54
N ASN A 170 2.72 6.74 15.52
CA ASN A 170 2.57 5.45 14.81
C ASN A 170 2.66 4.24 15.75
N GLN A 171 3.59 4.27 16.71
CA GLN A 171 3.72 3.18 17.71
C GLN A 171 2.49 3.06 18.59
N LEU A 172 1.96 4.20 19.04
CA LEU A 172 0.74 4.23 19.85
C LEU A 172 -0.46 3.74 19.04
N TYR A 173 -0.61 4.21 17.81
CA TYR A 173 -1.71 3.77 16.94
C TYR A 173 -1.70 2.26 16.74
N SER A 174 -0.53 1.68 16.43
CA SER A 174 -0.38 0.24 16.25
C SER A 174 -0.69 -0.55 17.53
N ALA A 175 -0.26 -0.06 18.69
CA ALA A 175 -0.56 -0.69 19.96
C ALA A 175 -2.07 -0.67 20.28
N LEU A 176 -2.72 0.46 20.04
CA LEU A 176 -4.15 0.63 20.26
C LEU A 176 -5.00 -0.25 19.34
N ILE A 177 -4.61 -0.40 18.07
CA ILE A 177 -5.28 -1.33 17.15
C ILE A 177 -5.19 -2.78 17.67
N PHE A 178 -4.06 -3.15 18.26
CA PHE A 178 -3.89 -4.47 18.86
C PHE A 178 -4.71 -4.65 20.15
N GLU A 179 -4.83 -3.60 20.97
CA GLU A 179 -5.62 -3.63 22.22
C GLU A 179 -7.13 -3.61 21.98
N GLY A 180 -7.59 -3.04 20.87
CA GLY A 180 -8.99 -3.05 20.44
C GLY A 180 -9.74 -1.75 20.64
N GLY A 181 -10.99 -1.72 20.12
CA GLY A 181 -11.79 -0.50 20.00
C GLY A 181 -12.06 0.22 21.32
N LYS A 182 -12.23 -0.51 22.43
CA LYS A 182 -12.43 0.10 23.73
C LYS A 182 -11.20 0.93 24.16
N ALA A 183 -10.01 0.36 24.03
CA ALA A 183 -8.77 1.05 24.40
C ALA A 183 -8.56 2.30 23.53
N ILE A 184 -8.90 2.23 22.25
CA ILE A 184 -8.82 3.39 21.34
C ILE A 184 -9.76 4.51 21.80
N LYS A 185 -11.03 4.19 22.11
CA LYS A 185 -12.01 5.17 22.58
C LYS A 185 -11.57 5.85 23.89
N GLU A 186 -11.16 5.05 24.86
CA GLU A 186 -10.65 5.56 26.13
C GLU A 186 -9.46 6.49 25.91
N ARG A 187 -8.53 6.08 25.07
CA ARG A 187 -7.35 6.90 24.75
C ARG A 187 -7.69 8.21 24.05
N ILE A 188 -8.62 8.20 23.10
CA ILE A 188 -9.07 9.44 22.44
C ILE A 188 -9.64 10.41 23.49
N LEU A 189 -10.51 9.93 24.39
CA LEU A 189 -11.08 10.75 25.45
C LEU A 189 -10.04 11.27 26.43
N ASP A 190 -9.04 10.48 26.76
CA ASP A 190 -7.93 10.90 27.62
C ASP A 190 -7.08 11.99 26.96
N ASP A 191 -6.80 11.87 25.66
CA ASP A 191 -5.95 12.82 24.95
C ASP A 191 -6.65 14.17 24.64
N ILE A 192 -7.91 14.15 24.25
CA ILE A 192 -8.62 15.34 23.75
C ILE A 192 -9.91 15.68 24.50
N GLY A 193 -10.34 14.86 25.46
CA GLY A 193 -11.64 15.03 26.16
C GLY A 193 -12.81 14.95 25.18
N ASP A 194 -13.93 15.58 25.53
CA ASP A 194 -15.12 15.63 24.67
C ASP A 194 -15.11 16.85 23.70
N GLN A 195 -13.96 17.15 23.11
CA GLN A 195 -13.86 18.22 22.14
C GLN A 195 -14.69 17.92 20.90
N GLY A 196 -15.50 18.90 20.47
CA GLY A 196 -16.34 18.75 19.27
C GLY A 196 -17.45 17.71 19.41
N ASN A 197 -17.83 17.31 20.62
CA ASN A 197 -18.78 16.23 20.93
C ASN A 197 -18.31 14.85 20.40
N ILE A 198 -17.02 14.57 20.46
CA ILE A 198 -16.46 13.31 20.00
C ILE A 198 -17.03 12.10 20.74
N SER A 199 -17.41 12.25 22.01
CA SER A 199 -18.06 11.21 22.81
C SER A 199 -19.29 10.62 22.10
N LYS A 200 -20.10 11.44 21.44
CA LYS A 200 -21.27 10.96 20.68
C LYS A 200 -20.89 10.06 19.52
N LEU A 201 -19.81 10.37 18.82
CA LEU A 201 -19.30 9.54 17.74
C LEU A 201 -18.76 8.21 18.27
N LEU A 202 -18.03 8.25 19.39
CA LEU A 202 -17.46 7.07 20.02
C LEU A 202 -18.55 6.15 20.58
N ASP A 203 -19.57 6.72 21.24
CA ASP A 203 -20.70 5.99 21.85
C ASP A 203 -21.68 5.43 20.81
N SER A 204 -21.71 5.99 19.60
CA SER A 204 -22.60 5.53 18.53
C SER A 204 -22.23 4.19 17.92
N ARG A 205 -21.05 3.66 18.23
CA ARG A 205 -20.51 2.41 17.69
C ARG A 205 -20.10 1.45 18.80
N ALA A 206 -20.36 0.15 18.60
CA ALA A 206 -19.76 -0.89 19.44
C ALA A 206 -18.23 -0.89 19.33
N ASP A 207 -17.54 -1.48 20.29
CA ASP A 207 -16.07 -1.46 20.30
C ASP A 207 -15.47 -2.16 19.08
N ASP A 208 -16.06 -3.28 18.66
CA ASP A 208 -15.60 -4.01 17.47
C ASP A 208 -15.84 -3.21 16.18
N GLU A 209 -16.98 -2.52 16.07
CA GLU A 209 -17.27 -1.63 14.93
C GLU A 209 -16.32 -0.43 14.89
N PHE A 210 -15.98 0.11 16.05
CA PHE A 210 -15.03 1.21 16.14
C PHE A 210 -13.59 0.75 15.83
N LEU A 211 -13.22 -0.48 16.25
CA LEU A 211 -11.94 -1.07 15.85
C LEU A 211 -11.87 -1.27 14.33
N GLU A 212 -12.94 -1.77 13.71
CA GLU A 212 -13.00 -1.93 12.25
C GLU A 212 -12.83 -0.58 11.54
N LEU A 213 -13.49 0.47 12.02
CA LEU A 213 -13.33 1.82 11.50
C LEU A 213 -11.88 2.31 11.58
N MET A 214 -11.22 2.05 12.71
CA MET A 214 -9.85 2.51 12.95
C MET A 214 -8.80 1.66 12.22
N ALA A 215 -9.05 0.36 12.07
CA ALA A 215 -8.13 -0.58 11.38
C ALA A 215 -8.22 -0.50 9.84
N ASN A 216 -9.32 0.03 9.31
CA ASN A 216 -9.51 0.19 7.87
C ASN A 216 -8.85 1.51 7.38
N LEU A 217 -7.55 1.41 7.20
CA LEU A 217 -6.76 2.45 6.53
C LEU A 217 -6.71 2.19 5.05
#